data_8f34b549f3f5abd129fccabdaca29404
#
_entry.id   8f34b549f3f5abd129fccabdaca29404
#
_cell.length_a   1.000
_cell.length_b   1.000
_cell.length_c   1.000
_cell.angle_alpha   90.00
_cell.angle_beta   90.00
_cell.angle_gamma   90.00
#
_symmetry.space_group_name_H-M   'P 1'
#
loop_
_entity.id
_entity.type
_entity.pdbx_description
1 polymer ?
#
loop_
_entity_poly.entity_id
_entity_poly.type
_entity_poly.pdbx_seq_one_letter_code
_entity_poly.pdbx_strand_id
1 'polypeptide(L)'
;GKMEDEGLEIELVEQPVKDRDLEGLKYVTDRVGIPVVADESAFSPRDVADIIRMRAADMINIKLMKCGGLYPALKICDLARDAGMECMIGCMMESRISVTAAAHLAAARSVITTIDLDPPLLCSEDPVVGGARYDHQLITIPDDPGLGIMSVKES
;
A
#
# COMPACT_ATOMS: atom_id res chain seq x y z
N GLY A 1 -21.97 -6.24 -8.14
CA GLY A 1 -22.29 -5.18 -9.11
C GLY A 1 -22.12 -5.72 -10.54
N LYS A 2 -22.29 -4.87 -11.56
CA LYS A 2 -22.29 -5.31 -12.99
C LYS A 2 -21.07 -6.13 -13.39
N MET A 3 -19.89 -5.84 -12.86
CA MET A 3 -18.66 -6.60 -13.15
C MET A 3 -18.69 -8.00 -12.54
N GLU A 4 -19.22 -8.14 -11.33
CA GLU A 4 -19.41 -9.45 -10.68
C GLU A 4 -20.46 -10.27 -11.44
N ASP A 5 -21.52 -9.61 -11.94
CA ASP A 5 -22.56 -10.25 -12.76
C ASP A 5 -21.99 -10.76 -14.12
N GLU A 6 -20.90 -10.17 -14.60
CA GLU A 6 -20.16 -10.59 -15.80
C GLU A 6 -19.14 -11.69 -15.51
N GLY A 7 -19.06 -12.20 -14.27
CA GLY A 7 -18.18 -13.30 -13.86
C GLY A 7 -16.71 -12.90 -13.71
N LEU A 8 -16.42 -11.63 -13.48
CA LEU A 8 -15.08 -11.17 -13.16
C LEU A 8 -14.77 -11.47 -11.68
N GLU A 9 -13.66 -12.17 -11.45
CA GLU A 9 -13.14 -12.42 -10.11
C GLU A 9 -12.39 -11.17 -9.63
N ILE A 10 -13.12 -10.26 -8.96
CA ILE A 10 -12.57 -9.02 -8.43
C ILE A 10 -12.14 -9.26 -6.98
N GLU A 11 -10.86 -9.07 -6.68
CA GLU A 11 -10.30 -9.28 -5.34
C GLU A 11 -10.57 -8.10 -4.41
N LEU A 12 -10.51 -6.87 -4.93
CA LEU A 12 -10.73 -5.64 -4.16
C LEU A 12 -11.13 -4.48 -5.07
N VAL A 13 -11.64 -3.40 -4.47
CA VAL A 13 -11.88 -2.10 -5.13
C VAL A 13 -11.09 -1.02 -4.40
N GLU A 14 -10.19 -0.35 -5.11
CA GLU A 14 -9.39 0.72 -4.56
C GLU A 14 -9.98 2.09 -4.88
N GLN A 15 -10.12 2.92 -3.86
CA GLN A 15 -10.52 4.33 -3.89
C GLN A 15 -11.64 4.67 -4.91
N PRO A 16 -12.84 4.11 -4.77
CA PRO A 16 -13.92 4.29 -5.76
C PRO A 16 -14.52 5.70 -5.77
N VAL A 17 -14.10 6.58 -4.86
CA VAL A 17 -14.60 7.95 -4.70
C VAL A 17 -13.45 8.95 -4.58
N LYS A 18 -13.76 10.25 -4.53
CA LYS A 18 -12.74 11.30 -4.31
C LYS A 18 -12.12 11.18 -2.91
N ASP A 19 -10.89 11.62 -2.78
CA ASP A 19 -10.04 11.55 -1.58
C ASP A 19 -10.72 12.00 -0.27
N ARG A 20 -11.52 13.07 -0.31
CA ARG A 20 -12.19 13.65 0.88
C ARG A 20 -13.62 13.18 1.10
N ASP A 21 -14.15 12.35 0.21
CA ASP A 21 -15.52 11.87 0.28
C ASP A 21 -15.62 10.56 1.10
N LEU A 22 -15.37 10.65 2.40
CA LEU A 22 -15.45 9.50 3.31
C LEU A 22 -16.88 8.96 3.44
N GLU A 23 -17.90 9.80 3.28
CA GLU A 23 -19.31 9.35 3.28
C GLU A 23 -19.62 8.55 2.02
N GLY A 24 -19.13 9.00 0.86
CA GLY A 24 -19.23 8.25 -0.39
C GLY A 24 -18.44 6.94 -0.35
N LEU A 25 -17.22 6.95 0.25
CA LEU A 25 -16.43 5.74 0.44
C LEU A 25 -17.20 4.72 1.29
N LYS A 26 -17.71 5.16 2.45
CA LYS A 26 -18.56 4.33 3.30
C LYS A 26 -19.80 3.82 2.58
N TYR A 27 -20.44 4.68 1.78
CA TYR A 27 -21.62 4.28 1.01
C TYR A 27 -21.32 3.10 0.07
N VAL A 28 -20.15 3.10 -0.57
CA VAL A 28 -19.70 1.98 -1.43
C VAL A 28 -19.39 0.77 -0.58
N THR A 29 -18.56 0.91 0.47
CA THR A 29 -18.16 -0.18 1.37
C THR A 29 -19.35 -0.93 1.94
N ASP A 30 -20.40 -0.22 2.38
CA ASP A 30 -21.62 -0.83 2.94
C ASP A 30 -22.46 -1.63 1.90
N ARG A 31 -22.16 -1.52 0.58
CA ARG A 31 -23.03 -2.04 -0.51
C ARG A 31 -22.35 -3.01 -1.46
N VAL A 32 -21.05 -3.10 -1.44
CA VAL A 32 -20.32 -4.08 -2.24
C VAL A 32 -19.94 -5.29 -1.40
N GLY A 33 -19.88 -6.47 -2.02
CA GLY A 33 -19.51 -7.72 -1.35
C GLY A 33 -18.01 -8.02 -1.40
N ILE A 34 -17.19 -7.08 -1.91
CA ILE A 34 -15.74 -7.20 -2.07
C ILE A 34 -15.04 -6.14 -1.24
N PRO A 35 -13.80 -6.37 -0.75
CA PRO A 35 -13.08 -5.41 0.07
C PRO A 35 -12.87 -4.06 -0.63
N VAL A 36 -13.14 -2.97 0.07
CA VAL A 36 -12.87 -1.60 -0.38
C VAL A 36 -11.63 -1.08 0.31
N VAL A 37 -10.65 -0.63 -0.49
CA VAL A 37 -9.37 -0.10 -0.04
C VAL A 37 -9.36 1.42 -0.12
N ALA A 38 -9.01 2.09 0.98
CA ALA A 38 -8.79 3.54 1.00
C ALA A 38 -7.32 3.84 0.61
N ASP A 39 -7.12 4.60 -0.46
CA ASP A 39 -5.80 5.06 -0.92
C ASP A 39 -5.65 6.56 -0.73
N GLU A 40 -6.17 7.38 -1.62
CA GLU A 40 -6.04 8.84 -1.56
C GLU A 40 -6.81 9.46 -0.37
N SER A 41 -7.68 8.73 0.27
CA SER A 41 -8.30 9.13 1.54
C SER A 41 -7.40 8.91 2.76
N ALA A 42 -6.27 8.21 2.63
CA ALA A 42 -5.41 7.75 3.73
C ALA A 42 -3.97 8.29 3.63
N PHE A 43 -3.79 9.60 3.76
CA PHE A 43 -2.48 10.27 3.71
C PHE A 43 -1.73 10.29 5.05
N SER A 44 -2.42 10.15 6.16
CA SER A 44 -1.82 10.27 7.48
C SER A 44 -2.46 9.32 8.49
N PRO A 45 -1.80 9.08 9.65
CA PRO A 45 -2.43 8.34 10.75
C PRO A 45 -3.76 8.96 11.22
N ARG A 46 -3.92 10.28 11.08
CA ARG A 46 -5.18 10.97 11.42
C ARG A 46 -6.29 10.61 10.45
N ASP A 47 -6.00 10.63 9.14
CA ASP A 47 -7.00 10.26 8.13
C ASP A 47 -7.43 8.80 8.32
N VAL A 48 -6.48 7.91 8.60
CA VAL A 48 -6.76 6.50 8.90
C VAL A 48 -7.65 6.35 10.14
N ALA A 49 -7.39 7.12 11.21
CA ALA A 49 -8.26 7.11 12.38
C ALA A 49 -9.71 7.58 12.06
N ASP A 50 -9.87 8.54 11.15
CA ASP A 50 -11.18 9.00 10.69
C ASP A 50 -11.88 7.93 9.84
N ILE A 51 -11.16 7.24 8.94
CA ILE A 51 -11.67 6.10 8.15
C ILE A 51 -12.14 4.97 9.07
N ILE A 52 -11.34 4.59 10.06
CA ILE A 52 -11.67 3.57 11.05
C ILE A 52 -12.93 3.95 11.83
N ARG A 53 -12.98 5.19 12.36
CA ARG A 53 -14.13 5.68 13.14
C ARG A 53 -15.43 5.63 12.34
N MET A 54 -15.37 5.97 11.07
CA MET A 54 -16.52 5.98 10.16
C MET A 54 -16.83 4.59 9.59
N ARG A 55 -15.91 3.63 9.69
CA ARG A 55 -15.96 2.36 8.96
C ARG A 55 -16.13 2.59 7.46
N ALA A 56 -15.31 3.50 6.92
CA ALA A 56 -15.46 3.98 5.55
C ALA A 56 -14.75 3.09 4.52
N ALA A 57 -13.88 2.19 4.94
CA ALA A 57 -13.20 1.21 4.09
C ALA A 57 -12.91 -0.07 4.89
N ASP A 58 -12.62 -1.16 4.17
CA ASP A 58 -12.24 -2.45 4.75
C ASP A 58 -10.72 -2.57 4.92
N MET A 59 -9.95 -1.89 4.07
CA MET A 59 -8.50 -1.93 4.04
C MET A 59 -7.90 -0.54 3.82
N ILE A 60 -6.64 -0.37 4.20
CA ILE A 60 -5.86 0.87 4.03
C ILE A 60 -4.68 0.60 3.08
N ASN A 61 -4.54 1.38 2.01
CA ASN A 61 -3.33 1.36 1.19
C ASN A 61 -2.29 2.34 1.75
N ILE A 62 -1.22 1.78 2.31
CA ILE A 62 -0.07 2.52 2.83
C ILE A 62 0.90 2.78 1.67
N LYS A 63 1.22 4.05 1.41
CA LYS A 63 2.30 4.44 0.49
C LYS A 63 3.25 5.36 1.25
N LEU A 64 4.55 5.02 1.28
CA LEU A 64 5.54 5.78 2.07
C LEU A 64 5.60 7.25 1.67
N MET A 65 5.47 7.55 0.38
CA MET A 65 5.42 8.94 -0.12
C MET A 65 4.16 9.70 0.30
N LYS A 66 3.02 9.04 0.49
CA LYS A 66 1.81 9.67 1.00
C LYS A 66 1.94 9.98 2.48
N CYS A 67 2.27 8.98 3.28
CA CYS A 67 2.22 9.11 4.74
C CYS A 67 3.45 9.79 5.36
N GLY A 68 4.52 10.02 4.58
CA GLY A 68 5.72 10.71 5.04
C GLY A 68 6.82 9.78 5.57
N GLY A 69 6.84 8.51 5.13
CA GLY A 69 7.90 7.55 5.40
C GLY A 69 7.53 6.46 6.42
N LEU A 70 8.55 5.71 6.87
CA LEU A 70 8.36 4.52 7.70
C LEU A 70 7.70 4.81 9.06
N TYR A 71 8.04 5.90 9.72
CA TYR A 71 7.52 6.18 11.06
C TYR A 71 6.00 6.43 11.08
N PRO A 72 5.42 7.28 10.21
CA PRO A 72 3.96 7.36 10.12
C PRO A 72 3.32 6.07 9.60
N ALA A 73 3.97 5.34 8.67
CA ALA A 73 3.48 4.05 8.19
C ALA A 73 3.34 3.01 9.31
N LEU A 74 4.31 2.94 10.23
CA LEU A 74 4.21 2.09 11.42
C LEU A 74 3.01 2.44 12.30
N LYS A 75 2.72 3.73 12.48
CA LYS A 75 1.53 4.18 13.23
C LYS A 75 0.24 3.77 12.53
N ILE A 76 0.20 3.85 11.20
CA ILE A 76 -0.96 3.38 10.41
C ILE A 76 -1.13 1.87 10.59
N CYS A 77 -0.07 1.09 10.51
CA CYS A 77 -0.13 -0.36 10.77
C CYS A 77 -0.67 -0.67 12.17
N ASP A 78 -0.24 0.07 13.19
CA ASP A 78 -0.71 -0.13 14.56
C ASP A 78 -2.19 0.22 14.69
N LEU A 79 -2.67 1.34 14.11
CA LEU A 79 -4.08 1.73 14.09
C LEU A 79 -4.96 0.69 13.37
N ALA A 80 -4.53 0.22 12.20
CA ALA A 80 -5.25 -0.77 11.42
C ALA A 80 -5.35 -2.10 12.18
N ARG A 81 -4.22 -2.60 12.73
CA ARG A 81 -4.20 -3.81 13.55
C ARG A 81 -5.15 -3.72 14.74
N ASP A 82 -5.12 -2.61 15.49
CA ASP A 82 -5.94 -2.42 16.68
C ASP A 82 -7.44 -2.31 16.33
N ALA A 83 -7.75 -1.91 15.10
CA ALA A 83 -9.11 -1.88 14.54
C ALA A 83 -9.54 -3.21 13.87
N GLY A 84 -8.64 -4.19 13.74
CA GLY A 84 -8.90 -5.44 13.02
C GLY A 84 -9.02 -5.26 11.50
N MET A 85 -8.41 -4.21 10.95
CA MET A 85 -8.35 -3.95 9.51
C MET A 85 -7.04 -4.47 8.93
N GLU A 86 -7.08 -4.91 7.69
CA GLU A 86 -5.89 -5.25 6.91
C GLU A 86 -5.33 -4.02 6.18
N CYS A 87 -4.06 -4.11 5.78
CA CYS A 87 -3.42 -3.10 4.98
C CYS A 87 -2.89 -3.69 3.67
N MET A 88 -2.95 -2.88 2.64
CA MET A 88 -2.15 -3.00 1.44
C MET A 88 -0.93 -2.09 1.59
N ILE A 89 0.22 -2.48 1.06
CA ILE A 89 1.35 -1.59 0.84
C ILE A 89 1.48 -1.33 -0.65
N GLY A 90 1.28 -0.08 -1.02
CA GLY A 90 1.45 0.39 -2.39
C GLY A 90 2.63 1.35 -2.51
N CYS A 91 2.75 1.94 -3.69
CA CYS A 91 3.77 2.93 -3.98
C CYS A 91 3.28 3.95 -5.02
N MET A 92 4.02 5.02 -5.14
CA MET A 92 3.96 5.92 -6.29
C MET A 92 5.00 5.49 -7.32
N MET A 93 5.26 6.26 -8.36
CA MET A 93 6.44 6.05 -9.22
C MET A 93 7.69 6.39 -8.41
N GLU A 94 8.24 5.39 -7.75
CA GLU A 94 9.29 5.51 -6.75
C GLU A 94 10.53 4.72 -7.17
N SER A 95 11.69 5.13 -6.66
CA SER A 95 12.94 4.38 -6.86
C SER A 95 12.93 3.07 -6.06
N ARG A 96 13.80 2.15 -6.46
CA ARG A 96 14.02 0.89 -5.73
C ARG A 96 14.38 1.11 -4.25
N ILE A 97 14.97 2.25 -3.88
CA ILE A 97 15.27 2.58 -2.47
C ILE A 97 13.98 2.62 -1.65
N SER A 98 12.99 3.41 -2.10
CA SER A 98 11.72 3.54 -1.40
C SER A 98 10.94 2.23 -1.39
N VAL A 99 10.88 1.55 -2.52
CA VAL A 99 10.18 0.26 -2.65
C VAL A 99 10.84 -0.81 -1.77
N THR A 100 12.16 -0.83 -1.66
CA THR A 100 12.85 -1.73 -0.72
C THR A 100 12.46 -1.45 0.73
N ALA A 101 12.37 -0.17 1.11
CA ALA A 101 11.92 0.19 2.46
C ALA A 101 10.46 -0.24 2.71
N ALA A 102 9.58 -0.10 1.71
CA ALA A 102 8.20 -0.57 1.77
C ALA A 102 8.13 -2.10 1.89
N ALA A 103 8.94 -2.84 1.15
CA ALA A 103 9.03 -4.30 1.22
C ALA A 103 9.50 -4.78 2.61
N HIS A 104 10.48 -4.11 3.22
CA HIS A 104 10.90 -4.39 4.61
C HIS A 104 9.75 -4.13 5.60
N LEU A 105 8.98 -3.08 5.42
CA LEU A 105 7.82 -2.80 6.26
C LEU A 105 6.77 -3.91 6.13
N ALA A 106 6.47 -4.35 4.90
CA ALA A 106 5.54 -5.45 4.64
C ALA A 106 5.98 -6.74 5.33
N ALA A 107 7.25 -7.11 5.18
CA ALA A 107 7.80 -8.31 5.82
C ALA A 107 7.77 -8.23 7.37
N ALA A 108 7.83 -7.02 7.94
CA ALA A 108 7.87 -6.80 9.39
C ALA A 108 6.48 -6.65 10.04
N ARG A 109 5.41 -6.51 9.26
CA ARG A 109 4.04 -6.19 9.75
C ARG A 109 2.99 -7.11 9.15
N SER A 110 2.53 -8.08 9.92
CA SER A 110 1.52 -9.06 9.51
C SER A 110 0.15 -8.47 9.13
N VAL A 111 -0.13 -7.23 9.52
CA VAL A 111 -1.34 -6.51 9.12
C VAL A 111 -1.32 -6.13 7.63
N ILE A 112 -0.14 -6.11 7.00
CA ILE A 112 0.02 -5.87 5.55
C ILE A 112 -0.12 -7.24 4.87
N THR A 113 -1.24 -7.45 4.19
CA THR A 113 -1.61 -8.71 3.56
C THR A 113 -1.56 -8.65 2.03
N THR A 114 -1.57 -7.43 1.47
CA THR A 114 -1.55 -7.18 0.03
C THR A 114 -0.38 -6.26 -0.33
N ILE A 115 0.31 -6.58 -1.42
CA ILE A 115 1.54 -5.88 -1.86
C ILE A 115 1.38 -5.47 -3.33
N ASP A 116 1.61 -4.16 -3.60
CA ASP A 116 1.64 -3.56 -4.93
C ASP A 116 2.86 -2.63 -5.04
N LEU A 117 4.02 -3.20 -5.35
CA LEU A 117 5.34 -2.55 -5.33
C LEU A 117 6.10 -2.77 -6.65
N ASP A 118 5.46 -2.50 -7.77
CA ASP A 118 5.96 -2.77 -9.12
C ASP A 118 6.76 -1.65 -9.84
N PRO A 119 6.84 -0.37 -9.37
CA PRO A 119 7.45 0.73 -10.11
C PRO A 119 8.86 0.47 -10.63
N PRO A 120 9.77 -0.25 -9.93
CA PRO A 120 11.08 -0.55 -10.50
C PRO A 120 11.03 -1.36 -11.80
N LEU A 121 9.96 -2.13 -12.02
CA LEU A 121 9.75 -2.91 -13.25
C LEU A 121 9.24 -2.05 -14.40
N LEU A 122 8.65 -0.89 -14.10
CA LEU A 122 8.06 0.05 -15.05
C LEU A 122 9.06 1.13 -15.51
N CYS A 123 10.19 1.27 -14.81
CA CYS A 123 11.23 2.22 -15.15
C CYS A 123 12.07 1.72 -16.34
N SER A 124 12.36 2.59 -17.30
CA SER A 124 13.28 2.29 -18.41
C SER A 124 14.71 2.04 -17.93
N GLU A 125 15.11 2.70 -16.85
CA GLU A 125 16.39 2.53 -16.19
C GLU A 125 16.22 2.54 -14.67
N ASP A 126 16.96 1.68 -13.99
CA ASP A 126 17.05 1.68 -12.54
C ASP A 126 18.49 2.00 -12.13
N PRO A 127 18.74 3.21 -11.61
CA PRO A 127 20.07 3.63 -11.20
C PRO A 127 20.54 2.95 -9.90
N VAL A 128 19.64 2.27 -9.17
CA VAL A 128 19.93 1.72 -7.85
C VAL A 128 20.58 0.33 -7.99
N VAL A 129 21.72 0.16 -7.34
CA VAL A 129 22.41 -1.14 -7.24
C VAL A 129 22.15 -1.72 -5.85
N GLY A 130 21.62 -2.93 -5.80
CA GLY A 130 21.19 -3.58 -4.56
C GLY A 130 19.71 -3.35 -4.24
N GLY A 131 19.32 -3.60 -3.01
CA GLY A 131 17.92 -3.52 -2.57
C GLY A 131 17.07 -4.71 -3.00
N ALA A 132 15.76 -4.52 -2.98
CA ALA A 132 14.79 -5.56 -3.32
C ALA A 132 15.01 -6.13 -4.74
N ARG A 133 14.87 -7.44 -4.87
CA ARG A 133 14.98 -8.17 -6.14
C ARG A 133 13.63 -8.71 -6.53
N TYR A 134 13.34 -8.65 -7.82
CA TYR A 134 12.11 -9.13 -8.42
C TYR A 134 12.36 -10.41 -9.20
N ASP A 135 11.57 -11.42 -8.90
CA ASP A 135 11.48 -12.65 -9.71
C ASP A 135 10.00 -12.90 -9.97
N HIS A 136 9.52 -12.46 -11.13
CA HIS A 136 8.09 -12.39 -11.46
C HIS A 136 7.32 -11.64 -10.37
N GLN A 137 6.37 -12.30 -9.69
CA GLN A 137 5.56 -11.74 -8.60
C GLN A 137 6.23 -11.83 -7.22
N LEU A 138 7.42 -12.41 -7.13
CA LEU A 138 8.15 -12.54 -5.88
C LEU A 138 9.09 -11.36 -5.69
N ILE A 139 8.96 -10.67 -4.54
CA ILE A 139 9.89 -9.63 -4.11
C ILE A 139 10.73 -10.20 -2.96
N THR A 140 12.04 -10.28 -3.18
CA THR A 140 13.00 -10.74 -2.17
C THR A 140 13.78 -9.57 -1.63
N ILE A 141 13.76 -9.39 -0.32
CA ILE A 141 14.59 -8.38 0.37
C ILE A 141 15.96 -8.98 0.69
N PRO A 142 17.06 -8.18 0.58
CA PRO A 142 18.40 -8.67 0.87
C PRO A 142 18.63 -8.82 2.38
N ASP A 143 19.54 -9.73 2.74
CA ASP A 143 20.03 -9.91 4.12
C ASP A 143 21.17 -8.93 4.49
N ASP A 144 21.51 -8.02 3.57
CA ASP A 144 22.56 -7.03 3.77
C ASP A 144 22.14 -5.95 4.79
N PRO A 145 23.07 -5.26 5.46
CA PRO A 145 22.74 -4.19 6.40
C PRO A 145 21.90 -3.07 5.79
N GLY A 146 20.95 -2.54 6.55
CA GLY A 146 20.04 -1.47 6.12
C GLY A 146 19.08 -1.97 5.03
N LEU A 147 19.01 -1.25 3.92
CA LEU A 147 18.20 -1.63 2.77
C LEU A 147 18.96 -2.49 1.74
N GLY A 148 20.22 -2.86 2.03
CA GLY A 148 21.06 -3.55 1.05
C GLY A 148 21.35 -2.74 -0.21
N ILE A 149 21.27 -1.41 -0.15
CA ILE A 149 21.63 -0.52 -1.26
C ILE A 149 23.15 -0.33 -1.25
N MET A 150 23.81 -0.71 -2.33
CA MET A 150 25.26 -0.61 -2.49
C MET A 150 25.69 0.72 -3.10
N SER A 151 24.98 1.19 -4.12
CA SER A 151 25.27 2.48 -4.77
C SER A 151 24.07 2.96 -5.59
N VAL A 152 24.10 4.23 -5.96
CA VAL A 152 23.22 4.83 -6.96
C VAL A 152 24.12 5.34 -8.10
N LYS A 153 23.84 4.92 -9.32
CA LYS A 153 24.60 5.38 -10.51
C LYS A 153 24.25 6.84 -10.77
N GLU A 154 25.27 7.64 -11.05
CA GLU A 154 25.06 8.99 -11.58
C GLU A 154 24.55 8.89 -13.02
N SER A 155 23.55 9.71 -13.35
CA SER A 155 22.96 9.81 -14.69
C SER A 155 23.84 10.64 -15.62
#